data_6dc65c3fe79e887a08445cbb8f1052d8
#
_entry.id   6dc65c3fe79e887a08445cbb8f1052d8
#
_cell.length_a   1.000
_cell.length_b   1.000
_cell.length_c   1.000
_cell.angle_alpha   90.00
_cell.angle_beta   90.00
_cell.angle_gamma   90.00
#
_symmetry.space_group_name_H-M   'P 1'
#
loop_
_entity.id
_entity.type
_entity.pdbx_description
1 polymer ?
#
loop_
_entity_poly.entity_id
_entity_poly.type
_entity_poly.pdbx_seq_one_letter_code
_entity_poly.pdbx_strand_id
1 'polypeptide(L)'
;MEALKLSSKHTIYRAQYEWEYSVPEFLHAIKFNHENTVHTNNNSVWIEIEAPCFTSINNQVIYELESTTKQEMVFYAKHNWVYTQRKDFDIEWMHQHIFVHPPGRSKILADYTFTFYLQTTDKIKGDEGMIIFETEDKKRHKFLPKVGDIFIFPADLRHTAMPTPNSDIERIVYAGSYCMNIFNQNKESKSAI
;
A
#
# COMPACT_ATOMS: atom_id res chain seq x y z
N MET A 1 -0.67 13.73 8.33
CA MET A 1 0.10 13.09 7.24
C MET A 1 1.03 14.12 6.60
N GLU A 2 2.27 13.76 6.33
CA GLU A 2 3.27 14.60 5.67
C GLU A 2 3.25 14.36 4.15
N ALA A 3 3.21 15.44 3.37
CA ALA A 3 3.30 15.37 1.90
C ALA A 3 4.76 15.57 1.47
N LEU A 4 5.32 14.60 0.77
CA LEU A 4 6.69 14.60 0.27
C LEU A 4 6.68 14.69 -1.26
N LYS A 5 7.03 15.86 -1.79
CA LYS A 5 7.10 16.08 -3.23
C LYS A 5 8.37 15.44 -3.79
N LEU A 6 8.24 14.42 -4.61
CA LEU A 6 9.36 13.71 -5.24
C LEU A 6 9.77 14.32 -6.58
N SER A 7 8.77 14.79 -7.36
CA SER A 7 8.98 15.45 -8.66
C SER A 7 7.89 16.49 -8.93
N SER A 8 7.88 17.07 -10.13
CA SER A 8 6.79 17.94 -10.55
C SER A 8 5.45 17.21 -10.66
N LYS A 9 5.48 15.91 -10.97
CA LYS A 9 4.32 15.05 -11.20
C LYS A 9 3.89 14.26 -9.95
N HIS A 10 4.86 13.82 -9.11
CA HIS A 10 4.58 12.87 -8.05
C HIS A 10 4.80 13.46 -6.67
N THR A 11 3.79 13.31 -5.83
CA THR A 11 3.82 13.54 -4.38
C THR A 11 3.45 12.24 -3.71
N ILE A 12 4.19 11.82 -2.69
CA ILE A 12 3.82 10.74 -1.80
C ILE A 12 3.40 11.31 -0.45
N TYR A 13 2.61 10.56 0.27
CA TYR A 13 2.15 10.92 1.60
C TYR A 13 2.68 9.91 2.60
N ARG A 14 3.22 10.38 3.72
CA ARG A 14 3.72 9.54 4.80
C ARG A 14 3.05 9.93 6.11
N ALA A 15 2.64 8.92 6.85
CA ALA A 15 2.21 9.06 8.24
C ALA A 15 2.76 7.90 9.07
N GLN A 16 2.82 8.09 10.38
CA GLN A 16 3.15 7.04 11.33
C GLN A 16 2.06 6.98 12.38
N TYR A 17 1.53 5.79 12.63
CA TYR A 17 0.44 5.54 13.56
C TYR A 17 0.85 4.52 14.61
N GLU A 18 0.41 4.76 15.84
CA GLU A 18 0.37 3.73 16.88
C GLU A 18 -0.97 3.01 16.77
N TRP A 19 -0.92 1.73 16.46
CA TRP A 19 -2.11 0.92 16.28
C TRP A 19 -2.47 0.20 17.56
N GLU A 20 -3.77 0.06 17.84
CA GLU A 20 -4.31 -0.73 18.95
C GLU A 20 -4.15 -2.24 18.74
N TYR A 21 -3.90 -2.68 17.50
CA TYR A 21 -3.73 -4.08 17.13
C TYR A 21 -2.26 -4.49 17.11
N SER A 22 -1.95 -5.60 17.71
CA SER A 22 -0.61 -6.19 17.70
C SER A 22 -0.32 -6.96 16.39
N VAL A 23 0.96 -7.17 16.09
CA VAL A 23 1.38 -8.01 14.95
C VAL A 23 0.76 -9.43 15.01
N PRO A 24 0.69 -10.13 16.17
CA PRO A 24 -0.01 -11.40 16.28
C PRO A 24 -1.48 -11.37 15.87
N GLU A 25 -2.23 -10.30 16.16
CA GLU A 25 -3.62 -10.15 15.75
C GLU A 25 -3.75 -10.03 14.24
N PHE A 26 -2.88 -9.25 13.59
CA PHE A 26 -2.81 -9.20 12.13
C PHE A 26 -2.44 -10.56 11.52
N LEU A 27 -1.47 -11.25 12.07
CA LEU A 27 -1.06 -12.59 11.59
C LEU A 27 -2.18 -13.62 11.78
N HIS A 28 -2.95 -13.53 12.85
CA HIS A 28 -4.12 -14.37 13.07
C HIS A 28 -5.20 -14.10 12.00
N ALA A 29 -5.49 -12.84 11.74
CA ALA A 29 -6.44 -12.44 10.70
C ALA A 29 -6.01 -12.91 9.30
N ILE A 30 -4.70 -12.85 8.99
CA ILE A 30 -4.13 -13.36 7.74
C ILE A 30 -4.34 -14.88 7.62
N LYS A 31 -4.03 -15.65 8.67
CA LYS A 31 -4.19 -17.11 8.66
C LYS A 31 -5.64 -17.53 8.49
N PHE A 32 -6.56 -16.87 9.19
CA PHE A 32 -8.00 -17.13 9.08
C PHE A 32 -8.51 -16.91 7.65
N ASN A 33 -8.04 -15.87 6.99
CA ASN A 33 -8.42 -15.59 5.61
C ASN A 33 -7.70 -16.49 4.60
N HIS A 34 -6.52 -17.04 4.92
CA HIS A 34 -5.73 -17.90 4.03
C HIS A 34 -6.47 -19.19 3.64
N GLU A 35 -7.34 -19.72 4.50
CA GLU A 35 -8.15 -20.89 4.18
C GLU A 35 -9.23 -20.60 3.12
N ASN A 36 -9.54 -19.32 2.90
CA ASN A 36 -10.57 -18.84 1.98
C ASN A 36 -10.02 -18.05 0.78
N THR A 37 -8.69 -17.89 0.65
CA THR A 37 -8.10 -17.06 -0.41
C THR A 37 -7.37 -17.87 -1.46
N VAL A 38 -7.68 -17.54 -2.70
CA VAL A 38 -7.02 -18.06 -3.91
C VAL A 38 -5.91 -17.07 -4.31
N HIS A 39 -4.73 -17.58 -4.49
CA HIS A 39 -3.52 -17.01 -5.10
C HIS A 39 -2.44 -16.52 -4.14
N THR A 40 -1.46 -17.40 -4.03
CA THR A 40 -0.12 -17.05 -3.56
C THR A 40 0.79 -16.88 -4.78
N ASN A 41 1.19 -15.66 -5.12
CA ASN A 41 2.45 -15.46 -5.81
C ASN A 41 3.52 -15.41 -4.73
N ASN A 42 4.38 -16.38 -4.71
CA ASN A 42 5.53 -16.65 -3.85
C ASN A 42 5.68 -15.95 -2.48
N ASN A 43 5.05 -14.80 -2.20
CA ASN A 43 5.14 -14.07 -0.91
C ASN A 43 4.02 -13.04 -0.69
N SER A 44 3.03 -12.98 -1.56
CA SER A 44 1.88 -12.08 -1.38
C SER A 44 0.61 -12.92 -1.21
N VAL A 45 -0.09 -12.70 -0.11
CA VAL A 45 -1.40 -13.29 0.13
C VAL A 45 -2.45 -12.23 -0.16
N TRP A 46 -3.27 -12.46 -1.16
CA TRP A 46 -4.44 -11.61 -1.41
C TRP A 46 -5.45 -11.86 -0.30
N ILE A 47 -5.94 -10.79 0.30
CA ILE A 47 -6.85 -10.88 1.43
C ILE A 47 -8.18 -10.25 1.05
N GLU A 48 -9.26 -11.03 1.11
CA GLU A 48 -10.61 -10.47 1.20
C GLU A 48 -10.84 -10.08 2.67
N ILE A 49 -10.86 -8.77 2.96
CA ILE A 49 -10.72 -8.31 4.33
C ILE A 49 -12.06 -7.88 4.89
N GLU A 50 -12.47 -8.59 5.93
CA GLU A 50 -13.48 -8.14 6.89
C GLU A 50 -12.92 -8.05 8.32
N ALA A 51 -11.65 -8.40 8.54
CA ALA A 51 -11.06 -8.35 9.88
C ALA A 51 -10.98 -6.88 10.37
N PRO A 52 -11.40 -6.62 11.63
CA PRO A 52 -11.46 -5.25 12.18
C PRO A 52 -10.13 -4.48 12.09
N CYS A 53 -9.00 -5.16 12.29
CA CYS A 53 -7.67 -4.56 12.22
C CYS A 53 -7.38 -3.97 10.83
N PHE A 54 -7.72 -4.66 9.74
CA PHE A 54 -7.53 -4.16 8.39
C PHE A 54 -8.55 -3.08 8.02
N THR A 55 -9.80 -3.25 8.44
CA THR A 55 -10.83 -2.23 8.25
C THR A 55 -10.43 -0.91 8.90
N SER A 56 -9.85 -0.96 10.10
CA SER A 56 -9.34 0.23 10.81
C SER A 56 -8.25 0.94 10.00
N ILE A 57 -7.26 0.19 9.48
CA ILE A 57 -6.21 0.77 8.63
C ILE A 57 -6.81 1.41 7.38
N ASN A 58 -7.71 0.70 6.69
CA ASN A 58 -8.33 1.20 5.47
C ASN A 58 -9.11 2.49 5.70
N ASN A 59 -9.91 2.55 6.76
CA ASN A 59 -10.66 3.74 7.12
C ASN A 59 -9.73 4.92 7.40
N GLN A 60 -8.62 4.68 8.11
CA GLN A 60 -7.64 5.73 8.39
C GLN A 60 -6.97 6.22 7.08
N VAL A 61 -6.57 5.32 6.19
CA VAL A 61 -5.96 5.68 4.91
C VAL A 61 -6.93 6.48 4.03
N ILE A 62 -8.20 6.05 3.95
CA ILE A 62 -9.24 6.78 3.23
C ILE A 62 -9.41 8.18 3.81
N TYR A 63 -9.58 8.30 5.12
CA TYR A 63 -9.72 9.58 5.81
C TYR A 63 -8.56 10.54 5.50
N GLU A 64 -7.31 10.04 5.55
CA GLU A 64 -6.13 10.84 5.25
C GLU A 64 -6.07 11.29 3.78
N LEU A 65 -6.40 10.37 2.85
CA LEU A 65 -6.45 10.69 1.44
C LEU A 65 -7.52 11.74 1.13
N GLU A 66 -8.75 11.55 1.59
CA GLU A 66 -9.85 12.48 1.39
C GLU A 66 -9.56 13.85 2.00
N SER A 67 -9.00 13.85 3.22
CA SER A 67 -8.61 15.09 3.90
C SER A 67 -7.54 15.87 3.15
N THR A 68 -6.63 15.18 2.46
CA THR A 68 -5.50 15.79 1.75
C THR A 68 -5.86 16.17 0.31
N THR A 69 -6.52 15.26 -0.41
CA THR A 69 -6.85 15.47 -1.83
C THR A 69 -8.14 16.26 -2.03
N LYS A 70 -9.00 16.34 -1.00
CA LYS A 70 -10.35 16.88 -1.06
C LYS A 70 -11.26 16.12 -2.06
N GLN A 71 -10.99 14.85 -2.27
CA GLN A 71 -11.71 13.96 -3.17
C GLN A 71 -12.20 12.74 -2.41
N GLU A 72 -13.41 12.29 -2.71
CA GLU A 72 -13.97 11.07 -2.16
C GLU A 72 -13.28 9.84 -2.78
N MET A 73 -12.80 8.92 -1.94
CA MET A 73 -12.12 7.70 -2.35
C MET A 73 -13.06 6.50 -2.27
N VAL A 74 -12.95 5.60 -3.24
CA VAL A 74 -13.59 4.30 -3.22
C VAL A 74 -12.53 3.25 -3.01
N PHE A 75 -12.72 2.45 -1.96
CA PHE A 75 -11.82 1.36 -1.63
C PHE A 75 -12.31 0.04 -2.21
N TYR A 76 -11.44 -0.64 -2.94
CA TYR A 76 -11.72 -1.98 -3.47
C TYR A 76 -11.07 -3.03 -2.56
N ALA A 77 -11.84 -3.55 -1.60
CA ALA A 77 -11.38 -4.55 -0.62
C ALA A 77 -10.71 -5.79 -1.26
N LYS A 78 -11.08 -6.12 -2.48
CA LYS A 78 -10.54 -7.29 -3.22
C LYS A 78 -9.14 -7.07 -3.80
N HIS A 79 -8.56 -5.89 -3.63
CA HIS A 79 -7.22 -5.54 -4.09
C HIS A 79 -6.27 -5.21 -2.95
N ASN A 80 -6.50 -5.83 -1.80
CA ASN A 80 -5.58 -5.76 -0.69
C ASN A 80 -4.76 -7.03 -0.62
N TRP A 81 -3.53 -6.88 -0.21
CA TRP A 81 -2.64 -8.01 0.00
C TRP A 81 -1.72 -7.77 1.19
N VAL A 82 -1.33 -8.87 1.84
CA VAL A 82 -0.22 -8.85 2.78
C VAL A 82 0.99 -9.41 2.06
N TYR A 83 2.07 -8.70 2.15
CA TYR A 83 3.34 -9.04 1.58
C TYR A 83 4.30 -9.38 2.70
N THR A 84 4.87 -10.60 2.66
CA THR A 84 5.88 -11.04 3.61
C THR A 84 7.19 -11.22 2.89
N GLN A 85 8.27 -10.71 3.47
CA GLN A 85 9.59 -10.79 2.88
C GLN A 85 10.58 -11.42 3.85
N ARG A 86 11.13 -12.56 3.45
CA ARG A 86 12.16 -13.32 4.18
C ARG A 86 13.54 -13.05 3.62
N LYS A 87 14.58 -13.50 4.33
CA LYS A 87 15.98 -13.27 3.95
C LYS A 87 16.40 -13.91 2.62
N ASP A 88 15.74 -14.97 2.20
CA ASP A 88 15.98 -15.70 0.95
C ASP A 88 15.20 -15.14 -0.26
N PHE A 89 14.59 -13.97 -0.07
CA PHE A 89 13.74 -13.36 -1.07
C PHE A 89 14.55 -12.54 -2.09
N ASP A 90 14.23 -12.72 -3.37
CA ASP A 90 14.83 -11.95 -4.46
C ASP A 90 14.30 -10.50 -4.51
N ILE A 91 15.06 -9.63 -5.17
CA ILE A 91 14.68 -8.24 -5.40
C ILE A 91 13.39 -8.21 -6.21
N GLU A 92 12.38 -7.55 -5.67
CA GLU A 92 11.17 -7.24 -6.42
C GLU A 92 11.49 -6.20 -7.50
N TRP A 93 11.05 -6.46 -8.74
CA TRP A 93 11.27 -5.52 -9.82
C TRP A 93 10.50 -4.22 -9.60
N MET A 94 11.07 -3.09 -10.09
CA MET A 94 10.35 -1.83 -10.16
C MET A 94 9.04 -1.99 -10.92
N HIS A 95 7.90 -1.77 -10.26
CA HIS A 95 6.55 -1.97 -10.79
C HIS A 95 5.59 -0.82 -10.47
N GLN A 96 4.37 -0.92 -10.94
CA GLN A 96 3.28 0.04 -10.76
C GLN A 96 1.96 -0.71 -10.51
N HIS A 97 1.01 -0.05 -9.87
CA HIS A 97 -0.33 -0.61 -9.60
C HIS A 97 -1.45 0.13 -10.34
N ILE A 98 -1.19 0.56 -11.58
CA ILE A 98 -2.13 1.38 -12.37
C ILE A 98 -3.50 0.71 -12.53
N PHE A 99 -3.54 -0.62 -12.54
CA PHE A 99 -4.76 -1.35 -12.80
C PHE A 99 -5.12 -2.32 -11.68
N VAL A 100 -6.37 -2.24 -11.29
CA VAL A 100 -7.01 -3.22 -10.43
C VAL A 100 -7.98 -4.10 -11.25
N HIS A 101 -8.05 -5.36 -10.91
CA HIS A 101 -8.88 -6.35 -11.59
C HIS A 101 -9.93 -6.93 -10.62
N PRO A 102 -11.05 -6.22 -10.36
CA PRO A 102 -12.10 -6.77 -9.53
C PRO A 102 -12.67 -8.05 -10.14
N PRO A 103 -12.90 -9.12 -9.36
CA PRO A 103 -13.52 -10.33 -9.87
C PRO A 103 -14.83 -10.04 -10.61
N GLY A 104 -14.97 -10.59 -11.83
CA GLY A 104 -16.16 -10.43 -12.66
C GLY A 104 -16.43 -9.02 -13.19
N ARG A 105 -15.46 -8.09 -13.09
CA ARG A 105 -15.58 -6.74 -13.63
C ARG A 105 -14.44 -6.40 -14.58
N SER A 106 -14.67 -5.38 -15.40
CA SER A 106 -13.64 -4.81 -16.25
C SER A 106 -12.52 -4.20 -15.41
N LYS A 107 -11.32 -4.17 -15.98
CA LYS A 107 -10.14 -3.51 -15.44
C LYS A 107 -10.44 -2.05 -15.07
N ILE A 108 -10.12 -1.65 -13.84
CA ILE A 108 -10.33 -0.30 -13.33
C ILE A 108 -8.97 0.35 -13.07
N LEU A 109 -8.85 1.65 -13.33
CA LEU A 109 -7.68 2.44 -12.99
C LEU A 109 -7.65 2.68 -11.48
N ALA A 110 -6.53 2.38 -10.85
CA ALA A 110 -6.25 2.83 -9.50
C ALA A 110 -5.60 4.22 -9.55
N ASP A 111 -5.96 5.09 -8.63
CA ASP A 111 -5.38 6.41 -8.49
C ASP A 111 -4.25 6.42 -7.48
N TYR A 112 -4.45 5.69 -6.37
CA TYR A 112 -3.48 5.59 -5.29
C TYR A 112 -3.25 4.15 -4.85
N THR A 113 -2.04 3.90 -4.37
CA THR A 113 -1.63 2.69 -3.67
C THR A 113 -1.11 3.08 -2.29
N PHE A 114 -1.31 2.22 -1.31
CA PHE A 114 -0.70 2.40 0.00
C PHE A 114 0.07 1.17 0.43
N THR A 115 1.03 1.38 1.33
CA THR A 115 1.73 0.33 2.08
C THR A 115 1.73 0.68 3.56
N PHE A 116 1.35 -0.26 4.40
CA PHE A 116 1.41 -0.15 5.86
C PHE A 116 2.34 -1.21 6.43
N TYR A 117 3.30 -0.79 7.23
CA TYR A 117 4.36 -1.64 7.75
C TYR A 117 3.98 -2.21 9.12
N LEU A 118 3.57 -3.49 9.13
CA LEU A 118 3.18 -4.23 10.34
C LEU A 118 4.40 -4.71 11.12
N GLN A 119 5.45 -5.12 10.40
CA GLN A 119 6.71 -5.58 10.96
C GLN A 119 7.85 -5.18 10.03
N THR A 120 8.93 -4.67 10.61
CA THR A 120 10.15 -4.31 9.89
C THR A 120 11.35 -5.05 10.47
N THR A 121 12.50 -4.94 9.81
CA THR A 121 13.74 -5.58 10.25
C THR A 121 14.65 -4.59 10.97
N ASP A 122 15.51 -5.10 11.82
CA ASP A 122 16.47 -4.34 12.61
C ASP A 122 17.91 -4.36 12.05
N LYS A 123 18.22 -5.36 11.19
CA LYS A 123 19.56 -5.55 10.62
C LYS A 123 19.57 -5.09 9.16
N ILE A 124 20.06 -3.88 8.92
CA ILE A 124 20.03 -3.25 7.61
C ILE A 124 21.44 -2.90 7.15
N LYS A 125 21.74 -3.24 5.90
CA LYS A 125 22.95 -2.81 5.20
C LYS A 125 22.59 -2.11 3.90
N GLY A 126 23.11 -0.91 3.69
CA GLY A 126 22.86 -0.15 2.47
C GLY A 126 21.39 0.14 2.27
N ASP A 127 20.81 -0.35 1.18
CA ASP A 127 19.41 -0.10 0.80
C ASP A 127 18.43 -1.20 1.28
N GLU A 128 18.90 -2.17 2.06
CA GLU A 128 18.05 -3.26 2.57
C GLU A 128 16.85 -2.72 3.34
N GLY A 129 15.71 -3.36 3.14
CA GLY A 129 14.44 -2.99 3.81
C GLY A 129 13.82 -1.68 3.36
N MET A 130 14.46 -0.92 2.47
CA MET A 130 13.91 0.34 1.98
C MET A 130 12.77 0.11 0.99
N ILE A 131 11.82 1.05 0.99
CA ILE A 131 10.96 1.29 -0.16
C ILE A 131 11.63 2.34 -1.05
N ILE A 132 11.68 2.07 -2.34
CA ILE A 132 12.31 2.95 -3.33
C ILE A 132 11.27 3.36 -4.35
N PHE A 133 11.12 4.67 -4.56
CA PHE A 133 10.30 5.26 -5.61
C PHE A 133 11.19 5.82 -6.72
N GLU A 134 10.83 5.56 -7.98
CA GLU A 134 11.54 6.08 -9.14
C GLU A 134 10.62 7.04 -9.92
N THR A 135 11.03 8.30 -10.00
CA THR A 135 10.31 9.36 -10.71
C THR A 135 10.57 9.29 -12.23
N GLU A 136 9.84 10.08 -13.00
CA GLU A 136 9.92 10.13 -14.47
C GLU A 136 11.31 10.48 -14.99
N ASP A 137 12.09 11.26 -14.25
CA ASP A 137 13.49 11.64 -14.54
C ASP A 137 14.51 10.57 -14.09
N LYS A 138 14.03 9.38 -13.71
CA LYS A 138 14.84 8.25 -13.21
C LYS A 138 15.53 8.49 -11.87
N LYS A 139 15.18 9.54 -11.16
CA LYS A 139 15.66 9.79 -9.82
C LYS A 139 15.01 8.83 -8.84
N ARG A 140 15.82 8.26 -7.95
CA ARG A 140 15.38 7.32 -6.92
C ARG A 140 15.33 7.97 -5.56
N HIS A 141 14.17 7.87 -4.93
CA HIS A 141 13.91 8.34 -3.57
C HIS A 141 13.75 7.13 -2.67
N LYS A 142 14.56 7.05 -1.61
CA LYS A 142 14.69 5.89 -0.74
C LYS A 142 14.20 6.24 0.65
N PHE A 143 13.35 5.39 1.21
CA PHE A 143 12.82 5.55 2.56
C PHE A 143 12.97 4.25 3.31
N LEU A 144 13.48 4.32 4.54
CA LEU A 144 13.51 3.20 5.47
C LEU A 144 12.23 3.25 6.31
N PRO A 145 11.30 2.31 6.11
CA PRO A 145 10.07 2.27 6.88
C PRO A 145 10.30 1.80 8.32
N LYS A 146 9.47 2.31 9.21
CA LYS A 146 9.32 1.83 10.59
C LYS A 146 7.97 1.14 10.77
N VAL A 147 7.83 0.34 11.81
CA VAL A 147 6.53 -0.20 12.20
C VAL A 147 5.54 0.94 12.43
N GLY A 148 4.34 0.81 11.86
CA GLY A 148 3.31 1.84 11.89
C GLY A 148 3.41 2.89 10.78
N ASP A 149 4.47 2.89 9.96
CA ASP A 149 4.53 3.78 8.79
C ASP A 149 3.50 3.38 7.74
N ILE A 150 2.80 4.40 7.23
CA ILE A 150 1.99 4.32 6.03
C ILE A 150 2.63 5.19 4.96
N PHE A 151 2.82 4.63 3.77
CA PHE A 151 3.11 5.40 2.56
C PHE A 151 1.90 5.29 1.63
N ILE A 152 1.42 6.44 1.16
CA ILE A 152 0.37 6.52 0.15
C ILE A 152 0.95 7.26 -1.05
N PHE A 153 0.80 6.71 -2.22
CA PHE A 153 1.44 7.23 -3.43
C PHE A 153 0.59 7.00 -4.68
N PRO A 154 0.75 7.82 -5.73
CA PRO A 154 0.08 7.62 -7.00
C PRO A 154 0.34 6.21 -7.56
N ALA A 155 -0.70 5.56 -8.06
CA ALA A 155 -0.61 4.19 -8.55
C ALA A 155 0.31 4.04 -9.78
N ASP A 156 0.56 5.12 -10.51
CA ASP A 156 1.50 5.17 -11.65
C ASP A 156 2.96 5.43 -11.24
N LEU A 157 3.23 5.69 -9.96
CA LEU A 157 4.59 5.88 -9.46
C LEU A 157 5.31 4.53 -9.35
N ARG A 158 6.41 4.41 -10.09
CA ARG A 158 7.24 3.20 -10.04
C ARG A 158 7.89 3.03 -8.69
N HIS A 159 7.83 1.83 -8.14
CA HIS A 159 8.40 1.54 -6.83
C HIS A 159 8.85 0.09 -6.72
N THR A 160 9.66 -0.17 -5.72
CA THR A 160 10.09 -1.51 -5.31
C THR A 160 10.37 -1.55 -3.81
N ALA A 161 10.29 -2.74 -3.24
CA ALA A 161 10.65 -3.01 -1.86
C ALA A 161 11.95 -3.81 -1.83
N MET A 162 13.00 -3.25 -1.22
CA MET A 162 14.30 -3.92 -1.14
C MET A 162 14.27 -5.08 -0.15
N PRO A 163 14.85 -6.25 -0.51
CA PRO A 163 14.92 -7.41 0.37
C PRO A 163 15.75 -7.14 1.62
N THR A 164 15.65 -8.04 2.60
CA THR A 164 16.33 -7.97 3.89
C THR A 164 17.16 -9.25 4.17
N PRO A 165 18.13 -9.59 3.32
CA PRO A 165 18.84 -10.88 3.38
C PRO A 165 19.63 -11.09 4.67
N ASN A 166 19.97 -10.02 5.39
CA ASN A 166 20.72 -10.07 6.64
C ASN A 166 19.82 -10.13 7.89
N SER A 167 18.50 -10.04 7.74
CA SER A 167 17.57 -10.08 8.87
C SER A 167 16.97 -11.46 9.05
N ASP A 168 16.90 -11.91 10.31
CA ASP A 168 16.14 -13.10 10.70
C ASP A 168 14.67 -12.77 10.99
N ILE A 169 14.33 -11.47 11.03
CA ILE A 169 12.98 -10.97 11.21
C ILE A 169 12.35 -10.79 9.84
N GLU A 170 11.20 -11.44 9.63
CA GLU A 170 10.39 -11.29 8.42
C GLU A 170 9.77 -9.89 8.37
N ARG A 171 9.90 -9.19 7.24
CA ARG A 171 9.16 -7.94 7.02
C ARG A 171 7.74 -8.26 6.58
N ILE A 172 6.76 -7.63 7.21
CA ILE A 172 5.34 -7.82 6.91
C ILE A 172 4.73 -6.47 6.57
N VAL A 173 4.16 -6.39 5.38
CA VAL A 173 3.54 -5.18 4.84
C VAL A 173 2.12 -5.48 4.38
N TYR A 174 1.18 -4.68 4.83
CA TYR A 174 -0.17 -4.65 4.29
C TYR A 174 -0.27 -3.57 3.22
N ALA A 175 -0.83 -3.88 2.08
CA ALA A 175 -0.93 -2.97 0.95
C ALA A 175 -2.30 -3.05 0.29
N GLY A 176 -2.66 -2.01 -0.43
CA GLY A 176 -3.91 -1.95 -1.19
C GLY A 176 -3.93 -0.79 -2.17
N SER A 177 -4.98 -0.77 -3.01
CA SER A 177 -5.18 0.27 -4.02
C SER A 177 -6.54 0.93 -3.88
N TYR A 178 -6.59 2.23 -4.19
CA TYR A 178 -7.79 3.07 -4.15
C TYR A 178 -8.07 3.70 -5.51
N CYS A 179 -9.36 3.91 -5.78
CA CYS A 179 -9.82 4.69 -6.93
C CYS A 179 -10.60 5.91 -6.44
N MET A 180 -10.47 7.03 -7.13
CA MET A 180 -11.30 8.21 -6.87
C MET A 180 -12.77 7.93 -7.26
N ASN A 181 -13.70 8.46 -6.49
CA ASN A 181 -15.11 8.37 -6.83
C ASN A 181 -15.45 9.36 -7.96
N ILE A 182 -15.40 8.86 -9.20
CA ILE A 182 -15.70 9.67 -10.40
C ILE A 182 -17.19 10.09 -10.51
N PHE A 183 -18.09 9.48 -9.72
CA PHE A 183 -19.52 9.80 -9.81
C PHE A 183 -19.89 11.16 -9.23
N ASN A 184 -19.12 11.70 -8.30
CA ASN A 184 -19.36 13.01 -7.71
C ASN A 184 -18.79 14.16 -8.55
N GLN A 185 -17.77 13.95 -9.35
CA GLN A 185 -17.19 14.98 -10.24
C GLN A 185 -18.18 15.47 -11.31
N ASN A 186 -19.14 14.63 -11.72
CA ASN A 186 -20.17 15.01 -12.69
C ASN A 186 -21.35 15.81 -12.11
N LYS A 187 -21.47 15.92 -10.79
CA LYS A 187 -22.53 16.75 -10.16
C LYS A 187 -22.14 18.22 -10.07
N GLU A 188 -20.89 18.53 -9.84
CA GLU A 188 -20.40 19.91 -9.74
C GLU A 188 -20.34 20.61 -11.11
N SER A 189 -20.05 19.86 -12.19
CA SER A 189 -20.06 20.43 -13.55
C SER A 189 -21.45 20.71 -14.12
N LYS A 190 -22.53 20.16 -13.52
CA LYS A 190 -23.91 20.41 -13.94
C LYS A 190 -24.60 21.51 -13.15
N SER A 191 -24.01 21.99 -12.06
CA SER A 191 -24.57 23.12 -11.27
C SER A 191 -23.98 24.50 -11.66
N ALA A 192 -23.12 24.55 -12.66
CA ALA A 192 -22.46 25.77 -13.16
C ALA A 192 -22.96 26.21 -14.57
N ILE A 193 -24.19 25.82 -14.94
CA ILE A 193 -24.86 26.30 -16.16
C ILE A 193 -26.16 27.00 -15.78
#